data_84e83663a6743a42ec25b5591b232a1e
#
_entry.id   84e83663a6743a42ec25b5591b232a1e
#
_cell.length_a   1.000
_cell.length_b   1.000
_cell.length_c   1.000
_cell.angle_alpha   90.00
_cell.angle_beta   90.00
_cell.angle_gamma   90.00
#
_symmetry.space_group_name_H-M   'P 1'
#
loop_
_entity.id
_entity.type
_entity.pdbx_description
1 polymer ?
#
loop_
_entity_poly.entity_id
_entity_poly.type
_entity_poly.pdbx_seq_one_letter_code
_entity_poly.pdbx_strand_id
1 'polypeptide(L)'
;LGLTAPGEIIGAAITLAFMSGLLLLAMGAFRLGFLANFLSHPVIAGFITASGIIIAASQLKHILGIDASGHNLLELLTSIWAHLAETNLLTLAIGSAAVAFLFWVRKGLKPRLIALGWSSRPADIAAKAGPVGAVAVTTLLAWAFGLADHGVAIVGGVPQGLPPLSLPELDYELWSGLAASAVLISIIGFVESVSVAQTLAAKRRQRISPNQELIGLGASNVASSLTGGYPVTGGFARSVVNYDAGAETPAAGALTAIGIALATLLFTPLLYFLPKATLSATIIVAVLSLVDFSVLSRTWSYSRADFAAVAATIATTLLFGVEMGVSAGVLISIGLYLYKTSRPHIAEVGLVPGTEHFRNIKRHRVITSDRVLSIRVDESLYFANARYLEDYIYDRVAETPDLEHVILMCSAINEIDSSALESLETINQRLASAGVTLHLSEVKGPVMDRLKRSHFLDDLTGRIFLSQFAAASALDGDLSGNAATRKDDAALDDSAVHEREPTDDRSDTPDTPQRPSSKDPV
;
A
#
# COMPACT_ATOMS: atom_id res chain seq x y z
N LEU A 1 -28.64 -4.63 2.42
CA LEU A 1 -29.88 -4.36 1.65
C LEU A 1 -30.96 -5.44 1.85
N GLY A 2 -30.64 -6.61 2.48
CA GLY A 2 -31.62 -7.68 2.73
C GLY A 2 -32.21 -8.33 1.45
N LEU A 3 -31.55 -8.19 0.29
CA LEU A 3 -31.98 -8.77 -0.98
C LEU A 3 -31.85 -10.29 -0.94
N THR A 4 -32.89 -11.00 -1.27
CA THR A 4 -32.93 -12.47 -1.24
C THR A 4 -33.24 -13.11 -2.57
N ALA A 5 -33.95 -12.41 -3.46
CA ALA A 5 -34.28 -12.90 -4.79
C ALA A 5 -33.07 -12.80 -5.73
N PRO A 6 -32.72 -13.87 -6.49
CA PRO A 6 -31.59 -13.86 -7.40
C PRO A 6 -31.60 -12.70 -8.42
N GLY A 7 -32.79 -12.31 -8.91
CA GLY A 7 -32.94 -11.19 -9.84
C GLY A 7 -32.60 -9.85 -9.21
N GLU A 8 -33.01 -9.59 -7.97
CA GLU A 8 -32.69 -8.37 -7.22
C GLU A 8 -31.18 -8.26 -6.94
N ILE A 9 -30.54 -9.39 -6.61
CA ILE A 9 -29.08 -9.43 -6.37
C ILE A 9 -28.32 -9.09 -7.66
N ILE A 10 -28.76 -9.64 -8.79
CA ILE A 10 -28.14 -9.34 -10.10
C ILE A 10 -28.38 -7.88 -10.48
N GLY A 11 -29.62 -7.36 -10.33
CA GLY A 11 -29.92 -5.95 -10.58
C GLY A 11 -29.07 -5.01 -9.73
N ALA A 12 -28.93 -5.31 -8.43
CA ALA A 12 -28.06 -4.54 -7.53
C ALA A 12 -26.59 -4.60 -7.94
N ALA A 13 -26.07 -5.75 -8.38
CA ALA A 13 -24.69 -5.89 -8.84
C ALA A 13 -24.42 -5.09 -10.13
N ILE A 14 -25.38 -5.09 -11.08
CA ILE A 14 -25.32 -4.29 -12.30
C ILE A 14 -25.32 -2.79 -11.97
N THR A 15 -26.23 -2.37 -11.09
CA THR A 15 -26.32 -0.98 -10.63
C THR A 15 -25.04 -0.56 -9.91
N LEU A 16 -24.48 -1.40 -9.07
CA LEU A 16 -23.21 -1.16 -8.39
C LEU A 16 -22.04 -0.98 -9.38
N ALA A 17 -21.98 -1.81 -10.44
CA ALA A 17 -21.00 -1.66 -11.51
C ALA A 17 -21.12 -0.31 -12.22
N PHE A 18 -22.35 0.11 -12.51
CA PHE A 18 -22.63 1.40 -13.15
C PHE A 18 -22.21 2.57 -12.27
N MET A 19 -22.61 2.55 -10.99
CA MET A 19 -22.26 3.58 -10.01
C MET A 19 -20.73 3.68 -9.84
N SER A 20 -20.04 2.55 -9.67
CA SER A 20 -18.58 2.50 -9.62
C SER A 20 -17.94 3.06 -10.88
N GLY A 21 -18.48 2.70 -12.05
CA GLY A 21 -18.02 3.21 -13.33
C GLY A 21 -18.14 4.72 -13.45
N LEU A 22 -19.28 5.30 -13.05
CA LEU A 22 -19.48 6.75 -13.05
C LEU A 22 -18.56 7.47 -12.06
N LEU A 23 -18.38 6.92 -10.85
CA LEU A 23 -17.48 7.47 -9.86
C LEU A 23 -16.04 7.51 -10.37
N LEU A 24 -15.56 6.42 -10.95
CA LEU A 24 -14.20 6.33 -11.51
C LEU A 24 -14.00 7.30 -12.68
N LEU A 25 -15.00 7.43 -13.58
CA LEU A 25 -14.95 8.41 -14.66
C LEU A 25 -14.91 9.85 -14.12
N ALA A 26 -15.75 10.16 -13.14
CA ALA A 26 -15.73 11.46 -12.46
C ALA A 26 -14.38 11.74 -11.81
N MET A 27 -13.83 10.78 -11.05
CA MET A 27 -12.50 10.89 -10.46
C MET A 27 -11.41 11.11 -11.51
N GLY A 28 -11.49 10.43 -12.66
CA GLY A 28 -10.56 10.61 -13.77
C GLY A 28 -10.68 12.01 -14.40
N ALA A 29 -11.90 12.49 -14.62
CA ALA A 29 -12.19 13.83 -15.16
C ALA A 29 -11.69 14.94 -14.24
N PHE A 30 -11.87 14.79 -12.93
CA PHE A 30 -11.36 15.71 -11.90
C PHE A 30 -9.86 15.49 -11.58
N ARG A 31 -9.17 14.60 -12.30
CA ARG A 31 -7.74 14.31 -12.11
C ARG A 31 -7.37 13.82 -10.70
N LEU A 32 -8.23 13.06 -10.07
CA LEU A 32 -8.04 12.53 -8.72
C LEU A 32 -7.11 11.29 -8.67
N GLY A 33 -6.38 11.01 -9.73
CA GLY A 33 -5.42 9.89 -9.78
C GLY A 33 -4.33 9.94 -8.72
N PHE A 34 -4.06 11.12 -8.13
CA PHE A 34 -3.14 11.28 -7.01
C PHE A 34 -3.60 10.55 -5.74
N LEU A 35 -4.90 10.23 -5.60
CA LEU A 35 -5.43 9.49 -4.46
C LEU A 35 -4.78 8.11 -4.29
N ALA A 36 -4.28 7.51 -5.37
CA ALA A 36 -3.52 6.27 -5.29
C ALA A 36 -2.27 6.37 -4.40
N ASN A 37 -1.73 7.58 -4.21
CA ASN A 37 -0.54 7.81 -3.40
C ASN A 37 -0.82 7.85 -1.88
N PHE A 38 -2.10 7.98 -1.47
CA PHE A 38 -2.47 8.04 -0.04
C PHE A 38 -2.65 6.66 0.62
N LEU A 39 -2.75 5.60 -0.19
CA LEU A 39 -2.72 4.25 0.34
C LEU A 39 -1.27 3.76 0.38
N SER A 40 -0.75 3.56 1.58
CA SER A 40 0.60 3.04 1.71
C SER A 40 0.67 1.61 1.21
N HIS A 41 1.71 1.28 0.46
CA HIS A 41 1.94 -0.06 -0.07
C HIS A 41 1.87 -1.17 1.02
N PRO A 42 2.43 -0.98 2.23
CA PRO A 42 2.31 -1.95 3.31
C PRO A 42 0.86 -2.23 3.73
N VAL A 43 0.00 -1.19 3.83
CA VAL A 43 -1.41 -1.35 4.19
C VAL A 43 -2.17 -2.13 3.13
N ILE A 44 -1.94 -1.85 1.84
CA ILE A 44 -2.51 -2.61 0.73
C ILE A 44 -2.10 -4.08 0.80
N ALA A 45 -0.82 -4.36 1.03
CA ALA A 45 -0.31 -5.73 1.15
C ALA A 45 -0.92 -6.48 2.35
N GLY A 46 -1.09 -5.79 3.49
CA GLY A 46 -1.78 -6.32 4.66
C GLY A 46 -3.25 -6.64 4.37
N PHE A 47 -3.94 -5.73 3.70
CA PHE A 47 -5.33 -5.92 3.28
C PHE A 47 -5.49 -7.12 2.33
N ILE A 48 -4.65 -7.23 1.29
CA ILE A 48 -4.67 -8.36 0.36
C ILE A 48 -4.42 -9.67 1.09
N THR A 49 -3.47 -9.69 2.04
CA THR A 49 -3.15 -10.86 2.86
C THR A 49 -4.35 -11.30 3.69
N ALA A 50 -5.00 -10.39 4.41
CA ALA A 50 -6.16 -10.69 5.24
C ALA A 50 -7.38 -11.11 4.43
N SER A 51 -7.67 -10.40 3.34
CA SER A 51 -8.75 -10.74 2.41
C SER A 51 -8.53 -12.12 1.78
N GLY A 52 -7.29 -12.43 1.42
CA GLY A 52 -6.89 -13.74 0.93
C GLY A 52 -7.22 -14.86 1.93
N ILE A 53 -6.96 -14.65 3.20
CA ILE A 53 -7.29 -15.62 4.27
C ILE A 53 -8.81 -15.81 4.41
N ILE A 54 -9.59 -14.71 4.44
CA ILE A 54 -11.06 -14.78 4.52
C ILE A 54 -11.63 -15.52 3.32
N ILE A 55 -11.16 -15.19 2.10
CA ILE A 55 -11.63 -15.85 0.87
C ILE A 55 -11.28 -17.34 0.92
N ALA A 56 -10.06 -17.71 1.29
CA ALA A 56 -9.67 -19.10 1.41
C ALA A 56 -10.54 -19.85 2.45
N ALA A 57 -10.78 -19.23 3.61
CA ALA A 57 -11.63 -19.79 4.66
C ALA A 57 -13.08 -19.96 4.19
N SER A 58 -13.65 -19.00 3.46
CA SER A 58 -15.01 -19.08 2.92
C SER A 58 -15.19 -20.23 1.91
N GLN A 59 -14.12 -20.67 1.26
CA GLN A 59 -14.16 -21.80 0.32
C GLN A 59 -14.14 -23.16 1.03
N LEU A 60 -13.72 -23.23 2.29
CA LEU A 60 -13.65 -24.50 3.03
C LEU A 60 -14.99 -25.20 3.12
N LYS A 61 -16.11 -24.45 3.19
CA LYS A 61 -17.46 -25.03 3.18
C LYS A 61 -17.71 -25.93 1.97
N HIS A 62 -17.23 -25.54 0.79
CA HIS A 62 -17.41 -26.32 -0.43
C HIS A 62 -16.44 -27.50 -0.50
N ILE A 63 -15.25 -27.40 0.13
CA ILE A 63 -14.32 -28.52 0.27
C ILE A 63 -14.88 -29.57 1.23
N LEU A 64 -15.51 -29.14 2.33
CA LEU A 64 -16.12 -30.00 3.32
C LEU A 64 -17.52 -30.51 2.89
N GLY A 65 -18.16 -29.82 1.95
CA GLY A 65 -19.55 -30.12 1.53
C GLY A 65 -20.59 -29.78 2.60
N ILE A 66 -20.35 -28.71 3.37
CA ILE A 66 -21.22 -28.24 4.45
C ILE A 66 -21.84 -26.88 4.09
N ASP A 67 -22.89 -26.51 4.79
CA ASP A 67 -23.48 -25.18 4.67
C ASP A 67 -23.00 -24.28 5.82
N ALA A 68 -22.01 -23.44 5.51
CA ALA A 68 -21.42 -22.49 6.46
C ALA A 68 -21.41 -21.09 5.85
N SER A 69 -21.65 -20.07 6.68
CA SER A 69 -21.69 -18.66 6.27
C SER A 69 -21.06 -17.75 7.32
N GLY A 70 -20.59 -16.58 6.91
CA GLY A 70 -20.02 -15.57 7.79
C GLY A 70 -19.40 -14.43 6.97
N HIS A 71 -19.37 -13.22 7.55
CA HIS A 71 -18.83 -12.02 6.92
C HIS A 71 -17.37 -11.73 7.31
N ASN A 72 -16.89 -12.38 8.37
CA ASN A 72 -15.52 -12.27 8.86
C ASN A 72 -14.95 -13.65 9.19
N LEU A 73 -13.65 -13.70 9.49
CA LEU A 73 -12.97 -14.97 9.74
C LEU A 73 -13.53 -15.71 10.96
N LEU A 74 -13.87 -14.98 12.02
CA LEU A 74 -14.36 -15.59 13.26
C LEU A 74 -15.73 -16.24 13.04
N GLU A 75 -16.65 -15.53 12.41
CA GLU A 75 -17.98 -16.07 12.04
C GLU A 75 -17.87 -17.30 11.13
N LEU A 76 -17.00 -17.22 10.10
CA LEU A 76 -16.74 -18.34 9.18
C LEU A 76 -16.24 -19.57 9.93
N LEU A 77 -15.24 -19.41 10.80
CA LEU A 77 -14.66 -20.53 11.55
C LEU A 77 -15.66 -21.13 12.55
N THR A 78 -16.43 -20.29 13.25
CA THR A 78 -17.47 -20.77 14.18
C THR A 78 -18.59 -21.49 13.44
N SER A 79 -19.03 -20.98 12.28
CA SER A 79 -20.03 -21.63 11.45
C SER A 79 -19.53 -22.97 10.88
N ILE A 80 -18.29 -23.03 10.39
CA ILE A 80 -17.66 -24.27 9.93
C ILE A 80 -17.59 -25.31 11.07
N TRP A 81 -17.18 -24.86 12.26
CA TRP A 81 -17.07 -25.75 13.43
C TRP A 81 -18.43 -26.35 13.83
N ALA A 82 -19.49 -25.53 13.79
CA ALA A 82 -20.85 -25.99 14.13
C ALA A 82 -21.38 -27.06 13.17
N HIS A 83 -21.01 -27.00 11.87
CA HIS A 83 -21.48 -27.95 10.85
C HIS A 83 -20.46 -29.02 10.48
N LEU A 84 -19.34 -29.14 11.22
CA LEU A 84 -18.27 -30.07 10.88
C LEU A 84 -18.71 -31.55 10.87
N ALA A 85 -19.71 -31.91 11.71
CA ALA A 85 -20.28 -33.25 11.74
C ALA A 85 -21.07 -33.62 10.46
N GLU A 86 -21.49 -32.64 9.67
CA GLU A 86 -22.24 -32.82 8.43
C GLU A 86 -21.34 -33.02 7.20
N THR A 87 -20.00 -33.11 7.41
CA THR A 87 -19.01 -33.19 6.33
C THR A 87 -19.26 -34.37 5.40
N ASN A 88 -19.39 -34.09 4.10
CA ASN A 88 -19.44 -35.13 3.08
C ASN A 88 -18.04 -35.64 2.74
N LEU A 89 -17.71 -36.86 3.11
CA LEU A 89 -16.38 -37.46 2.94
C LEU A 89 -15.95 -37.57 1.48
N LEU A 90 -16.87 -37.78 0.53
CA LEU A 90 -16.56 -37.81 -0.90
C LEU A 90 -16.19 -36.41 -1.41
N THR A 91 -16.94 -35.41 -1.02
CA THR A 91 -16.67 -34.00 -1.35
C THR A 91 -15.31 -33.58 -0.78
N LEU A 92 -15.03 -33.95 0.49
CA LEU A 92 -13.76 -33.70 1.14
C LEU A 92 -12.59 -34.39 0.39
N ALA A 93 -12.75 -35.64 -0.03
CA ALA A 93 -11.73 -36.38 -0.76
C ALA A 93 -11.41 -35.71 -2.11
N ILE A 94 -12.46 -35.33 -2.88
CA ILE A 94 -12.29 -34.67 -4.18
C ILE A 94 -11.65 -33.29 -3.99
N GLY A 95 -12.16 -32.50 -3.05
CA GLY A 95 -11.65 -31.14 -2.77
C GLY A 95 -10.20 -31.18 -2.31
N SER A 96 -9.86 -32.06 -1.36
CA SER A 96 -8.48 -32.21 -0.86
C SER A 96 -7.52 -32.71 -1.93
N ALA A 97 -7.95 -33.68 -2.75
CA ALA A 97 -7.16 -34.18 -3.88
C ALA A 97 -6.91 -33.06 -4.91
N ALA A 98 -7.94 -32.25 -5.22
CA ALA A 98 -7.81 -31.11 -6.14
C ALA A 98 -6.85 -30.05 -5.58
N VAL A 99 -6.96 -29.68 -4.29
CA VAL A 99 -6.03 -28.76 -3.63
C VAL A 99 -4.59 -29.29 -3.69
N ALA A 100 -4.37 -30.56 -3.30
CA ALA A 100 -3.05 -31.17 -3.32
C ALA A 100 -2.47 -31.21 -4.73
N PHE A 101 -3.28 -31.60 -5.73
CA PHE A 101 -2.89 -31.61 -7.14
C PHE A 101 -2.48 -30.22 -7.62
N LEU A 102 -3.27 -29.19 -7.36
CA LEU A 102 -3.00 -27.83 -7.79
C LEU A 102 -1.75 -27.24 -7.15
N PHE A 103 -1.52 -27.50 -5.85
CA PHE A 103 -0.26 -27.11 -5.20
C PHE A 103 0.94 -27.84 -5.79
N TRP A 104 0.78 -29.15 -6.08
CA TRP A 104 1.84 -29.92 -6.73
C TRP A 104 2.14 -29.41 -8.14
N VAL A 105 1.10 -29.16 -8.96
CA VAL A 105 1.27 -28.62 -10.32
C VAL A 105 2.03 -27.30 -10.28
N ARG A 106 1.65 -26.42 -9.36
CA ARG A 106 2.25 -25.09 -9.22
C ARG A 106 3.75 -25.12 -8.90
N LYS A 107 4.20 -26.04 -8.04
CA LYS A 107 5.58 -26.11 -7.56
C LYS A 107 6.41 -27.20 -8.24
N GLY A 108 5.80 -28.30 -8.62
CA GLY A 108 6.48 -29.53 -9.02
C GLY A 108 6.39 -29.92 -10.48
N LEU A 109 5.35 -29.50 -11.21
CA LEU A 109 5.13 -29.96 -12.59
C LEU A 109 6.17 -29.39 -13.55
N LYS A 110 6.41 -28.08 -13.53
CA LYS A 110 7.39 -27.43 -14.43
C LYS A 110 8.80 -28.02 -14.30
N PRO A 111 9.41 -28.17 -13.10
CA PRO A 111 10.72 -28.80 -12.96
C PRO A 111 10.77 -30.24 -13.50
N ARG A 112 9.70 -31.02 -13.26
CA ARG A 112 9.62 -32.40 -13.72
C ARG A 112 9.51 -32.50 -15.24
N LEU A 113 8.71 -31.64 -15.89
CA LEU A 113 8.61 -31.61 -17.35
C LEU A 113 9.95 -31.23 -18.00
N ILE A 114 10.68 -30.29 -17.41
CA ILE A 114 12.01 -29.90 -17.86
C ILE A 114 12.99 -31.09 -17.72
N ALA A 115 12.93 -31.82 -16.59
CA ALA A 115 13.74 -33.03 -16.38
C ALA A 115 13.41 -34.16 -17.37
N LEU A 116 12.17 -34.18 -17.91
CA LEU A 116 11.72 -35.10 -18.97
C LEU A 116 12.07 -34.61 -20.39
N GLY A 117 12.85 -33.53 -20.51
CA GLY A 117 13.31 -33.00 -21.80
C GLY A 117 12.42 -31.96 -22.45
N TRP A 118 11.38 -31.48 -21.77
CA TRP A 118 10.56 -30.38 -22.29
C TRP A 118 11.32 -29.05 -22.23
N SER A 119 11.13 -28.23 -23.25
CA SER A 119 11.63 -26.85 -23.18
C SER A 119 10.85 -26.02 -22.15
N SER A 120 11.48 -24.96 -21.61
CA SER A 120 10.93 -24.17 -20.49
C SER A 120 9.56 -23.56 -20.80
N ARG A 121 9.30 -23.10 -22.03
CA ARG A 121 8.02 -22.48 -22.44
C ARG A 121 6.84 -23.46 -22.41
N PRO A 122 6.84 -24.61 -23.11
CA PRO A 122 5.71 -25.55 -23.01
C PRO A 122 5.54 -26.13 -21.61
N ALA A 123 6.61 -26.36 -20.85
CA ALA A 123 6.53 -26.80 -19.46
C ALA A 123 5.82 -25.75 -18.57
N ASP A 124 6.05 -24.47 -18.80
CA ASP A 124 5.39 -23.37 -18.09
C ASP A 124 3.89 -23.28 -18.46
N ILE A 125 3.57 -23.39 -19.74
CA ILE A 125 2.17 -23.41 -20.22
C ILE A 125 1.42 -24.60 -19.63
N ALA A 126 2.01 -25.80 -19.63
CA ALA A 126 1.40 -26.98 -19.04
C ALA A 126 1.15 -26.83 -17.53
N ALA A 127 2.10 -26.23 -16.80
CA ALA A 127 1.91 -25.94 -15.37
C ALA A 127 0.80 -24.90 -15.13
N LYS A 128 0.71 -23.85 -15.95
CA LYS A 128 -0.36 -22.85 -15.88
C LYS A 128 -1.73 -23.41 -16.30
N ALA A 129 -1.78 -24.44 -17.13
CA ALA A 129 -3.00 -25.16 -17.49
C ALA A 129 -3.49 -26.16 -16.44
N GLY A 130 -2.75 -26.34 -15.33
CA GLY A 130 -3.10 -27.27 -14.25
C GLY A 130 -4.55 -27.18 -13.75
N PRO A 131 -5.09 -25.99 -13.49
CA PRO A 131 -6.50 -25.82 -13.09
C PRO A 131 -7.49 -26.39 -14.10
N VAL A 132 -7.22 -26.23 -15.41
CA VAL A 132 -8.05 -26.82 -16.48
C VAL A 132 -8.01 -28.35 -16.43
N GLY A 133 -6.84 -28.92 -16.17
CA GLY A 133 -6.68 -30.38 -15.98
C GLY A 133 -7.46 -30.88 -14.76
N ALA A 134 -7.41 -30.17 -13.62
CA ALA A 134 -8.18 -30.51 -12.43
C ALA A 134 -9.69 -30.50 -12.73
N VAL A 135 -10.17 -29.44 -13.37
CA VAL A 135 -11.59 -29.30 -13.80
C VAL A 135 -11.99 -30.43 -14.71
N ALA A 136 -11.23 -30.73 -15.76
CA ALA A 136 -11.56 -31.80 -16.73
C ALA A 136 -11.62 -33.17 -16.06
N VAL A 137 -10.62 -33.52 -15.25
CA VAL A 137 -10.56 -34.83 -14.58
C VAL A 137 -11.68 -34.99 -13.56
N THR A 138 -11.92 -33.99 -12.71
CA THR A 138 -12.96 -34.09 -11.67
C THR A 138 -14.36 -34.05 -12.26
N THR A 139 -14.61 -33.30 -13.35
CA THR A 139 -15.87 -33.31 -14.07
C THR A 139 -16.14 -34.68 -14.69
N LEU A 140 -15.14 -35.29 -15.32
CA LEU A 140 -15.26 -36.63 -15.90
C LEU A 140 -15.54 -37.68 -14.81
N LEU A 141 -14.82 -37.63 -13.68
CA LEU A 141 -15.06 -38.53 -12.56
C LEU A 141 -16.48 -38.33 -11.97
N ALA A 142 -16.92 -37.09 -11.80
CA ALA A 142 -18.27 -36.79 -11.29
C ALA A 142 -19.36 -37.34 -12.21
N TRP A 143 -19.19 -37.22 -13.52
CA TRP A 143 -20.09 -37.79 -14.51
C TRP A 143 -20.07 -39.32 -14.52
N ALA A 144 -18.87 -39.93 -14.59
CA ALA A 144 -18.71 -41.37 -14.74
C ALA A 144 -19.18 -42.17 -13.52
N PHE A 145 -19.02 -41.62 -12.30
CA PHE A 145 -19.40 -42.29 -11.06
C PHE A 145 -20.71 -41.78 -10.45
N GLY A 146 -21.44 -40.86 -11.11
CA GLY A 146 -22.69 -40.32 -10.61
C GLY A 146 -22.55 -39.65 -9.23
N LEU A 147 -21.45 -38.89 -9.02
CA LEU A 147 -21.10 -38.37 -7.68
C LEU A 147 -22.16 -37.39 -7.14
N ALA A 148 -22.96 -36.79 -8.00
CA ALA A 148 -24.08 -35.94 -7.60
C ALA A 148 -25.12 -36.71 -6.76
N ASP A 149 -25.38 -37.99 -7.13
CA ASP A 149 -26.33 -38.85 -6.40
C ASP A 149 -25.80 -39.29 -5.03
N HIS A 150 -24.50 -39.10 -4.80
CA HIS A 150 -23.83 -39.38 -3.53
C HIS A 150 -23.59 -38.09 -2.68
N GLY A 151 -24.32 -37.02 -2.97
CA GLY A 151 -24.30 -35.78 -2.21
C GLY A 151 -23.15 -34.82 -2.53
N VAL A 152 -22.37 -35.06 -3.60
CA VAL A 152 -21.35 -34.11 -4.05
C VAL A 152 -22.04 -32.96 -4.80
N ALA A 153 -21.91 -31.75 -4.27
CA ALA A 153 -22.47 -30.55 -4.89
C ALA A 153 -21.78 -30.26 -6.22
N ILE A 154 -22.53 -30.29 -7.32
CA ILE A 154 -22.09 -29.93 -8.67
C ILE A 154 -22.55 -28.52 -9.07
N VAL A 155 -21.98 -27.95 -10.14
CA VAL A 155 -22.36 -26.65 -10.67
C VAL A 155 -23.80 -26.67 -11.18
N GLY A 156 -24.21 -27.74 -11.87
CA GLY A 156 -25.56 -27.89 -12.44
C GLY A 156 -25.73 -27.10 -13.74
N GLY A 157 -26.99 -26.80 -14.05
CA GLY A 157 -27.35 -26.07 -15.28
C GLY A 157 -26.86 -24.62 -15.24
N VAL A 158 -25.91 -24.31 -16.08
CA VAL A 158 -25.47 -22.92 -16.33
C VAL A 158 -26.19 -22.39 -17.57
N PRO A 159 -26.81 -21.20 -17.53
CA PRO A 159 -27.40 -20.60 -18.70
C PRO A 159 -26.38 -20.49 -19.83
N GLN A 160 -26.78 -21.00 -21.02
CA GLN A 160 -25.94 -20.89 -22.21
C GLN A 160 -26.13 -19.52 -22.85
N GLY A 161 -25.08 -18.98 -23.40
CA GLY A 161 -25.13 -17.73 -24.14
C GLY A 161 -24.38 -16.61 -23.46
N LEU A 162 -24.35 -15.49 -24.14
CA LEU A 162 -23.82 -14.25 -23.58
C LEU A 162 -24.89 -13.63 -22.67
N PRO A 163 -24.51 -12.92 -21.60
CA PRO A 163 -25.45 -12.22 -20.77
C PRO A 163 -26.24 -11.19 -21.58
N PRO A 164 -27.54 -10.99 -21.31
CA PRO A 164 -28.35 -10.03 -22.02
C PRO A 164 -27.87 -8.60 -21.75
N LEU A 165 -28.09 -7.72 -22.72
CA LEU A 165 -27.93 -6.29 -22.47
C LEU A 165 -28.90 -5.88 -21.35
N SER A 166 -28.39 -5.17 -20.38
CA SER A 166 -29.11 -4.73 -19.20
C SER A 166 -28.91 -3.24 -18.97
N LEU A 167 -29.86 -2.63 -18.29
CA LEU A 167 -29.74 -1.26 -17.83
C LEU A 167 -29.70 -1.28 -16.29
N PRO A 168 -28.91 -0.40 -15.67
CA PRO A 168 -28.95 -0.26 -14.22
C PRO A 168 -30.30 0.23 -13.75
N GLU A 169 -30.75 -0.25 -12.62
CA GLU A 169 -31.98 0.21 -12.00
C GLU A 169 -31.77 1.63 -11.44
N LEU A 170 -32.68 2.56 -11.86
CA LEU A 170 -32.64 3.96 -11.42
C LEU A 170 -33.56 4.17 -10.22
N ASP A 171 -33.39 3.36 -9.18
CA ASP A 171 -34.10 3.49 -7.93
C ASP A 171 -33.26 4.21 -6.86
N TYR A 172 -33.85 5.23 -6.23
CA TYR A 172 -33.13 6.05 -5.24
C TYR A 172 -32.75 5.26 -3.99
N GLU A 173 -33.62 4.38 -3.49
CA GLU A 173 -33.33 3.57 -2.29
C GLU A 173 -32.18 2.62 -2.55
N LEU A 174 -32.18 1.96 -3.71
CA LEU A 174 -31.09 1.08 -4.14
C LEU A 174 -29.77 1.86 -4.28
N TRP A 175 -29.79 3.03 -4.93
CA TRP A 175 -28.60 3.85 -5.12
C TRP A 175 -28.03 4.36 -3.80
N SER A 176 -28.90 4.84 -2.91
CA SER A 176 -28.46 5.32 -1.59
C SER A 176 -27.87 4.20 -0.73
N GLY A 177 -28.47 3.01 -0.78
CA GLY A 177 -27.98 1.83 -0.07
C GLY A 177 -26.67 1.27 -0.62
N LEU A 178 -26.41 1.42 -1.92
CA LEU A 178 -25.17 0.98 -2.58
C LEU A 178 -24.07 2.03 -2.59
N ALA A 179 -24.35 3.30 -2.26
CA ALA A 179 -23.40 4.41 -2.42
C ALA A 179 -22.06 4.19 -1.70
N ALA A 180 -22.10 3.76 -0.44
CA ALA A 180 -20.88 3.49 0.33
C ALA A 180 -20.05 2.36 -0.29
N SER A 181 -20.69 1.26 -0.68
CA SER A 181 -20.04 0.12 -1.35
C SER A 181 -19.47 0.52 -2.72
N ALA A 182 -20.19 1.36 -3.48
CA ALA A 182 -19.70 1.88 -4.77
C ALA A 182 -18.43 2.70 -4.61
N VAL A 183 -18.37 3.59 -3.62
CA VAL A 183 -17.16 4.38 -3.31
C VAL A 183 -16.01 3.48 -2.90
N LEU A 184 -16.23 2.53 -1.98
CA LEU A 184 -15.20 1.61 -1.51
C LEU A 184 -14.65 0.75 -2.65
N ILE A 185 -15.51 0.11 -3.44
CA ILE A 185 -15.10 -0.73 -4.57
C ILE A 185 -14.33 0.10 -5.60
N SER A 186 -14.76 1.33 -5.87
CA SER A 186 -14.09 2.22 -6.82
C SER A 186 -12.68 2.58 -6.36
N ILE A 187 -12.50 2.96 -5.09
CA ILE A 187 -11.20 3.34 -4.54
C ILE A 187 -10.27 2.13 -4.48
N ILE A 188 -10.75 1.00 -3.95
CA ILE A 188 -9.94 -0.22 -3.82
C ILE A 188 -9.55 -0.75 -5.20
N GLY A 189 -10.51 -0.89 -6.09
CA GLY A 189 -10.28 -1.38 -7.45
C GLY A 189 -9.33 -0.48 -8.23
N PHE A 190 -9.42 0.83 -8.07
CA PHE A 190 -8.48 1.79 -8.64
C PHE A 190 -7.07 1.59 -8.10
N VAL A 191 -6.90 1.53 -6.78
CA VAL A 191 -5.58 1.37 -6.15
C VAL A 191 -4.95 0.04 -6.53
N GLU A 192 -5.71 -1.04 -6.56
CA GLU A 192 -5.24 -2.35 -7.02
C GLU A 192 -4.79 -2.28 -8.48
N SER A 193 -5.63 -1.74 -9.37
CA SER A 193 -5.33 -1.60 -10.80
C SER A 193 -4.07 -0.77 -11.05
N VAL A 194 -3.93 0.38 -10.39
CA VAL A 194 -2.75 1.24 -10.51
C VAL A 194 -1.49 0.56 -9.97
N SER A 195 -1.58 -0.16 -8.84
CA SER A 195 -0.46 -0.90 -8.26
C SER A 195 0.07 -1.98 -9.21
N VAL A 196 -0.84 -2.73 -9.84
CA VAL A 196 -0.50 -3.73 -10.86
C VAL A 196 0.13 -3.07 -12.08
N ALA A 197 -0.50 -1.99 -12.58
CA ALA A 197 -0.02 -1.26 -13.75
C ALA A 197 1.37 -0.67 -13.51
N GLN A 198 1.63 -0.04 -12.35
CA GLN A 198 2.95 0.48 -11.97
C GLN A 198 4.01 -0.62 -11.89
N THR A 199 3.67 -1.76 -11.29
CA THR A 199 4.59 -2.91 -11.17
C THR A 199 5.01 -3.44 -12.55
N LEU A 200 4.06 -3.60 -13.47
CA LEU A 200 4.33 -4.08 -14.82
C LEU A 200 5.03 -3.02 -15.69
N ALA A 201 4.65 -1.75 -15.53
CA ALA A 201 5.30 -0.62 -16.21
C ALA A 201 6.77 -0.48 -15.80
N ALA A 202 7.08 -0.65 -14.52
CA ALA A 202 8.46 -0.64 -14.02
C ALA A 202 9.31 -1.73 -14.68
N LYS A 203 8.78 -2.96 -14.84
CA LYS A 203 9.46 -4.05 -15.54
C LYS A 203 9.74 -3.74 -17.01
N ARG A 204 8.87 -2.98 -17.67
CA ARG A 204 9.03 -2.53 -19.07
C ARG A 204 9.69 -1.17 -19.23
N ARG A 205 10.08 -0.50 -18.14
CA ARG A 205 10.59 0.88 -18.13
C ARG A 205 9.64 1.88 -18.79
N GLN A 206 8.34 1.69 -18.57
CA GLN A 206 7.25 2.54 -19.04
C GLN A 206 6.67 3.35 -17.88
N ARG A 207 5.88 4.37 -18.22
CA ARG A 207 5.10 5.16 -17.26
C ARG A 207 3.61 4.96 -17.52
N ILE A 208 2.82 4.96 -16.47
CA ILE A 208 1.37 4.98 -16.54
C ILE A 208 0.85 6.35 -16.08
N SER A 209 -0.34 6.68 -16.51
CA SER A 209 -1.07 7.86 -16.01
C SER A 209 -2.22 7.37 -15.12
N PRO A 210 -2.18 7.58 -13.79
CA PRO A 210 -3.26 7.17 -12.90
C PRO A 210 -4.62 7.75 -13.26
N ASN A 211 -4.67 8.96 -13.84
CA ASN A 211 -5.93 9.55 -14.31
C ASN A 211 -6.50 8.79 -15.52
N GLN A 212 -5.65 8.33 -16.42
CA GLN A 212 -6.09 7.53 -17.57
C GLN A 212 -6.55 6.14 -17.14
N GLU A 213 -5.91 5.56 -16.12
CA GLU A 213 -6.36 4.29 -15.51
C GLU A 213 -7.75 4.44 -14.89
N LEU A 214 -8.06 5.54 -14.20
CA LEU A 214 -9.40 5.85 -13.68
C LEU A 214 -10.44 5.87 -14.80
N ILE A 215 -10.15 6.56 -15.92
CA ILE A 215 -11.06 6.64 -17.07
C ILE A 215 -11.25 5.26 -17.69
N GLY A 216 -10.17 4.51 -17.91
CA GLY A 216 -10.23 3.17 -18.49
C GLY A 216 -11.02 2.19 -17.63
N LEU A 217 -10.76 2.18 -16.31
CA LEU A 217 -11.46 1.33 -15.37
C LEU A 217 -12.94 1.73 -15.23
N GLY A 218 -13.23 3.04 -15.21
CA GLY A 218 -14.57 3.57 -15.17
C GLY A 218 -15.38 3.18 -16.40
N ALA A 219 -14.82 3.35 -17.60
CA ALA A 219 -15.44 2.92 -18.85
C ALA A 219 -15.69 1.40 -18.89
N SER A 220 -14.75 0.61 -18.37
CA SER A 220 -14.91 -0.85 -18.29
C SER A 220 -16.04 -1.26 -17.35
N ASN A 221 -16.22 -0.55 -16.21
CA ASN A 221 -17.31 -0.81 -15.28
C ASN A 221 -18.68 -0.41 -15.85
N VAL A 222 -18.77 0.73 -16.56
CA VAL A 222 -20.00 1.11 -17.29
C VAL A 222 -20.32 0.08 -18.36
N ALA A 223 -19.34 -0.35 -19.15
CA ALA A 223 -19.56 -1.39 -20.18
C ALA A 223 -19.98 -2.72 -19.55
N SER A 224 -19.38 -3.12 -18.43
CA SER A 224 -19.75 -4.31 -17.67
C SER A 224 -21.21 -4.25 -17.22
N SER A 225 -21.67 -3.12 -16.67
CA SER A 225 -23.07 -2.96 -16.25
C SER A 225 -24.05 -3.08 -17.39
N LEU A 226 -23.74 -2.48 -18.56
CA LEU A 226 -24.61 -2.54 -19.75
C LEU A 226 -24.65 -3.93 -20.41
N THR A 227 -23.71 -4.79 -20.09
CA THR A 227 -23.65 -6.18 -20.57
C THR A 227 -23.97 -7.21 -19.47
N GLY A 228 -24.71 -6.81 -18.43
CA GLY A 228 -25.19 -7.72 -17.38
C GLY A 228 -24.12 -8.18 -16.40
N GLY A 229 -22.98 -7.48 -16.34
CA GLY A 229 -21.88 -7.81 -15.48
C GLY A 229 -21.89 -7.05 -14.14
N TYR A 230 -21.07 -7.51 -13.21
CA TYR A 230 -20.80 -6.88 -11.93
C TYR A 230 -19.51 -6.02 -11.99
N PRO A 231 -19.15 -5.28 -10.91
CA PRO A 231 -17.95 -4.44 -10.91
C PRO A 231 -16.68 -5.21 -11.24
N VAL A 232 -15.83 -4.62 -12.09
CA VAL A 232 -14.56 -5.19 -12.55
C VAL A 232 -13.39 -4.34 -12.12
N THR A 233 -12.25 -4.99 -11.85
CA THR A 233 -10.99 -4.33 -11.50
C THR A 233 -9.80 -5.04 -12.17
N GLY A 234 -8.63 -4.39 -12.15
CA GLY A 234 -7.38 -4.95 -12.65
C GLY A 234 -6.81 -5.99 -11.69
N GLY A 235 -6.88 -7.27 -12.07
CA GLY A 235 -6.36 -8.36 -11.24
C GLY A 235 -4.88 -8.63 -11.47
N PHE A 236 -4.08 -8.72 -10.40
CA PHE A 236 -2.63 -8.95 -10.46
C PHE A 236 -2.28 -10.27 -11.17
N ALA A 237 -2.88 -11.38 -10.74
CA ALA A 237 -2.53 -12.71 -11.24
C ALA A 237 -2.74 -12.86 -12.76
N ARG A 238 -3.88 -12.41 -13.28
CA ARG A 238 -4.19 -12.47 -14.73
C ARG A 238 -3.30 -11.53 -15.55
N SER A 239 -3.02 -10.33 -15.04
CA SER A 239 -2.16 -9.37 -15.71
C SER A 239 -0.73 -9.86 -15.81
N VAL A 240 -0.19 -10.48 -14.76
CA VAL A 240 1.16 -11.09 -14.79
C VAL A 240 1.22 -12.25 -15.77
N VAL A 241 0.23 -13.13 -15.82
CA VAL A 241 0.18 -14.23 -16.79
C VAL A 241 0.17 -13.69 -18.22
N ASN A 242 -0.62 -12.67 -18.50
CA ASN A 242 -0.68 -12.02 -19.81
C ASN A 242 0.66 -11.37 -20.18
N TYR A 243 1.27 -10.67 -19.23
CA TYR A 243 2.61 -10.10 -19.39
C TYR A 243 3.68 -11.15 -19.67
N ASP A 244 3.73 -12.23 -18.87
CA ASP A 244 4.71 -13.31 -19.01
C ASP A 244 4.51 -14.11 -20.33
N ALA A 245 3.27 -14.11 -20.85
CA ALA A 245 2.96 -14.67 -22.16
C ALA A 245 3.44 -13.79 -23.33
N GLY A 246 3.90 -12.56 -23.04
CA GLY A 246 4.44 -11.64 -24.04
C GLY A 246 3.41 -10.68 -24.63
N ALA A 247 2.29 -10.45 -23.96
CA ALA A 247 1.31 -9.45 -24.38
C ALA A 247 1.91 -8.04 -24.38
N GLU A 248 1.74 -7.29 -25.46
CA GLU A 248 2.34 -5.96 -25.64
C GLU A 248 1.29 -4.85 -25.77
N THR A 249 0.08 -5.18 -26.18
CA THR A 249 -0.98 -4.22 -26.46
C THR A 249 -2.29 -4.61 -25.79
N PRO A 250 -3.24 -3.67 -25.60
CA PRO A 250 -4.59 -3.94 -25.10
C PRO A 250 -5.39 -4.96 -25.96
N ALA A 251 -4.97 -5.19 -27.22
CA ALA A 251 -5.58 -6.20 -28.09
C ALA A 251 -5.51 -7.62 -27.49
N ALA A 252 -4.49 -7.93 -26.69
CA ALA A 252 -4.41 -9.20 -25.97
C ALA A 252 -5.59 -9.40 -25.01
N GLY A 253 -6.03 -8.33 -24.33
CA GLY A 253 -7.25 -8.34 -23.51
C GLY A 253 -8.52 -8.59 -24.33
N ALA A 254 -8.66 -7.94 -25.48
CA ALA A 254 -9.80 -8.14 -26.39
C ALA A 254 -9.87 -9.59 -26.92
N LEU A 255 -8.72 -10.17 -27.31
CA LEU A 255 -8.63 -11.58 -27.73
C LEU A 255 -8.98 -12.54 -26.58
N THR A 256 -8.58 -12.22 -25.36
CA THR A 256 -8.98 -12.99 -24.16
C THR A 256 -10.49 -12.93 -23.94
N ALA A 257 -11.12 -11.76 -24.08
CA ALA A 257 -12.57 -11.60 -23.97
C ALA A 257 -13.34 -12.42 -25.02
N ILE A 258 -12.87 -12.39 -26.28
CA ILE A 258 -13.43 -13.21 -27.36
C ILE A 258 -13.27 -14.71 -27.04
N GLY A 259 -12.10 -15.13 -26.56
CA GLY A 259 -11.86 -16.51 -26.16
C GLY A 259 -12.78 -16.98 -25.04
N ILE A 260 -13.02 -16.13 -24.02
CA ILE A 260 -13.94 -16.41 -22.92
C ILE A 260 -15.39 -16.50 -23.45
N ALA A 261 -15.81 -15.57 -24.32
CA ALA A 261 -17.14 -15.60 -24.93
C ALA A 261 -17.37 -16.89 -25.72
N LEU A 262 -16.40 -17.31 -26.55
CA LEU A 262 -16.49 -18.56 -27.29
C LEU A 262 -16.52 -19.77 -26.35
N ALA A 263 -15.70 -19.77 -25.31
CA ALA A 263 -15.69 -20.85 -24.32
C ALA A 263 -17.05 -20.96 -23.59
N THR A 264 -17.65 -19.84 -23.23
CA THR A 264 -18.97 -19.80 -22.58
C THR A 264 -20.07 -20.32 -23.52
N LEU A 265 -20.00 -19.98 -24.81
CA LEU A 265 -20.98 -20.45 -25.79
C LEU A 265 -20.86 -21.96 -26.09
N LEU A 266 -19.63 -22.49 -26.15
CA LEU A 266 -19.36 -23.85 -26.63
C LEU A 266 -19.22 -24.88 -25.51
N PHE A 267 -18.62 -24.51 -24.39
CA PHE A 267 -18.17 -25.46 -23.36
C PHE A 267 -19.00 -25.42 -22.06
N THR A 268 -19.96 -24.48 -21.93
CA THR A 268 -20.82 -24.40 -20.74
C THR A 268 -21.53 -25.71 -20.39
N PRO A 269 -22.08 -26.50 -21.35
CA PRO A 269 -22.71 -27.78 -21.03
C PRO A 269 -21.77 -28.80 -20.41
N LEU A 270 -20.48 -28.73 -20.72
CA LEU A 270 -19.46 -29.66 -20.16
C LEU A 270 -19.22 -29.38 -18.66
N LEU A 271 -19.56 -28.20 -18.18
CA LEU A 271 -19.36 -27.81 -16.78
C LEU A 271 -20.49 -28.26 -15.85
N TYR A 272 -21.57 -28.89 -16.39
CA TYR A 272 -22.72 -29.32 -15.61
C TYR A 272 -22.32 -30.21 -14.42
N PHE A 273 -21.47 -31.20 -14.65
CA PHE A 273 -21.01 -32.15 -13.64
C PHE A 273 -19.79 -31.69 -12.84
N LEU A 274 -19.35 -30.45 -13.02
CA LEU A 274 -18.18 -29.93 -12.31
C LEU A 274 -18.43 -29.82 -10.81
N PRO A 275 -17.66 -30.49 -9.94
CA PRO A 275 -17.81 -30.38 -8.50
C PRO A 275 -17.49 -28.96 -8.00
N LYS A 276 -18.34 -28.38 -7.15
CA LYS A 276 -18.07 -27.07 -6.51
C LYS A 276 -16.80 -27.11 -5.67
N ALA A 277 -16.46 -28.25 -5.09
CA ALA A 277 -15.20 -28.47 -4.36
C ALA A 277 -13.96 -28.21 -5.23
N THR A 278 -13.98 -28.58 -6.52
CA THR A 278 -12.84 -28.33 -7.43
C THR A 278 -12.68 -26.84 -7.76
N LEU A 279 -13.79 -26.12 -7.96
CA LEU A 279 -13.73 -24.67 -8.13
C LEU A 279 -13.16 -23.99 -6.88
N SER A 280 -13.62 -24.40 -5.71
CA SER A 280 -13.13 -23.89 -4.44
C SER A 280 -11.65 -24.20 -4.21
N ALA A 281 -11.19 -25.39 -4.60
CA ALA A 281 -9.78 -25.74 -4.59
C ALA A 281 -8.95 -24.78 -5.45
N THR A 282 -9.42 -24.44 -6.66
CA THR A 282 -8.73 -23.49 -7.54
C THR A 282 -8.67 -22.09 -6.94
N ILE A 283 -9.75 -21.64 -6.29
CA ILE A 283 -9.80 -20.35 -5.59
C ILE A 283 -8.82 -20.33 -4.41
N ILE A 284 -8.85 -21.36 -3.55
CA ILE A 284 -7.95 -21.46 -2.39
C ILE A 284 -6.47 -21.37 -2.83
N VAL A 285 -6.07 -22.16 -3.81
CA VAL A 285 -4.68 -22.19 -4.27
C VAL A 285 -4.27 -20.87 -4.94
N ALA A 286 -5.17 -20.22 -5.67
CA ALA A 286 -4.92 -18.91 -6.27
C ALA A 286 -4.75 -17.84 -5.20
N VAL A 287 -5.68 -17.75 -4.25
CA VAL A 287 -5.74 -16.67 -3.25
C VAL A 287 -4.64 -16.81 -2.20
N LEU A 288 -4.33 -18.05 -1.74
CA LEU A 288 -3.21 -18.28 -0.82
C LEU A 288 -1.85 -17.85 -1.40
N SER A 289 -1.74 -17.70 -2.72
CA SER A 289 -0.54 -17.16 -3.33
C SER A 289 -0.35 -15.65 -3.17
N LEU A 290 -1.39 -14.95 -2.78
CA LEU A 290 -1.38 -13.52 -2.51
C LEU A 290 -1.11 -13.21 -1.03
N VAL A 291 -1.19 -14.23 -0.17
CA VAL A 291 -0.93 -14.09 1.27
C VAL A 291 0.56 -13.94 1.51
N ASP A 292 0.97 -12.78 2.00
CA ASP A 292 2.37 -12.44 2.30
C ASP A 292 2.50 -11.86 3.72
N PHE A 293 2.94 -12.68 4.67
CA PHE A 293 3.23 -12.24 6.03
C PHE A 293 4.59 -11.54 6.16
N SER A 294 5.43 -11.57 5.14
CA SER A 294 6.75 -10.91 5.18
C SER A 294 6.62 -9.39 5.32
N VAL A 295 5.46 -8.82 4.92
CA VAL A 295 5.15 -7.41 5.10
C VAL A 295 5.20 -7.00 6.58
N LEU A 296 4.74 -7.85 7.50
CA LEU A 296 4.78 -7.58 8.94
C LEU A 296 6.22 -7.51 9.47
N SER A 297 7.04 -8.49 9.12
CA SER A 297 8.45 -8.50 9.53
C SER A 297 9.23 -7.33 8.95
N ARG A 298 9.02 -7.00 7.67
CA ARG A 298 9.68 -5.91 6.97
C ARG A 298 9.30 -4.54 7.55
N THR A 299 8.00 -4.32 7.83
CA THR A 299 7.55 -3.07 8.45
C THR A 299 7.99 -2.94 9.89
N TRP A 300 8.00 -4.03 10.67
CA TRP A 300 8.50 -4.03 12.05
C TRP A 300 9.95 -3.57 12.15
N SER A 301 10.81 -4.04 11.25
CA SER A 301 12.24 -3.68 11.25
C SER A 301 12.51 -2.26 10.75
N TYR A 302 11.62 -1.69 9.89
CA TYR A 302 11.84 -0.39 9.26
C TYR A 302 11.07 0.75 9.94
N SER A 303 9.78 0.55 10.22
CA SER A 303 8.89 1.59 10.77
C SER A 303 7.80 0.96 11.63
N ARG A 304 7.86 1.19 12.93
CA ARG A 304 6.83 0.69 13.86
C ARG A 304 5.45 1.29 13.60
N ALA A 305 5.39 2.50 13.06
CA ALA A 305 4.13 3.15 12.68
C ALA A 305 3.47 2.42 11.50
N ASP A 306 4.26 2.08 10.45
CA ASP A 306 3.77 1.32 9.31
C ASP A 306 3.37 -0.10 9.73
N PHE A 307 4.14 -0.74 10.62
CA PHE A 307 3.76 -2.02 11.20
C PHE A 307 2.41 -1.95 11.93
N ALA A 308 2.18 -0.93 12.76
CA ALA A 308 0.92 -0.75 13.47
C ALA A 308 -0.25 -0.58 12.48
N ALA A 309 -0.06 0.18 11.39
CA ALA A 309 -1.06 0.36 10.35
C ALA A 309 -1.39 -0.97 9.64
N VAL A 310 -0.38 -1.74 9.24
CA VAL A 310 -0.56 -3.06 8.59
C VAL A 310 -1.23 -4.04 9.54
N ALA A 311 -0.74 -4.14 10.77
CA ALA A 311 -1.29 -5.07 11.77
C ALA A 311 -2.75 -4.75 12.11
N ALA A 312 -3.07 -3.46 12.28
CA ALA A 312 -4.44 -3.00 12.49
C ALA A 312 -5.33 -3.31 11.28
N THR A 313 -4.85 -3.07 10.05
CA THR A 313 -5.58 -3.41 8.83
C THR A 313 -5.87 -4.90 8.74
N ILE A 314 -4.87 -5.76 8.97
CA ILE A 314 -5.04 -7.22 8.98
C ILE A 314 -6.05 -7.63 10.05
N ALA A 315 -5.86 -7.17 11.30
CA ALA A 315 -6.74 -7.52 12.41
C ALA A 315 -8.19 -7.08 12.15
N THR A 316 -8.39 -5.83 11.72
CA THR A 316 -9.73 -5.29 11.45
C THR A 316 -10.39 -6.04 10.28
N THR A 317 -9.65 -6.35 9.21
CA THR A 317 -10.17 -7.15 8.10
C THR A 317 -10.62 -8.53 8.57
N LEU A 318 -9.79 -9.23 9.33
CA LEU A 318 -10.09 -10.60 9.79
C LEU A 318 -11.25 -10.65 10.80
N LEU A 319 -11.37 -9.65 11.68
CA LEU A 319 -12.37 -9.63 12.76
C LEU A 319 -13.71 -9.00 12.35
N PHE A 320 -13.68 -7.97 11.50
CA PHE A 320 -14.87 -7.18 11.15
C PHE A 320 -15.22 -7.24 9.66
N GLY A 321 -14.41 -7.93 8.86
CA GLY A 321 -14.62 -8.08 7.42
C GLY A 321 -13.85 -7.07 6.57
N VAL A 322 -13.93 -7.29 5.26
CA VAL A 322 -13.12 -6.61 4.23
C VAL A 322 -13.38 -5.11 4.20
N GLU A 323 -14.64 -4.67 4.27
CA GLU A 323 -15.03 -3.26 4.17
C GLU A 323 -14.46 -2.43 5.33
N MET A 324 -14.58 -2.95 6.55
CA MET A 324 -14.06 -2.30 7.75
C MET A 324 -12.53 -2.28 7.76
N GLY A 325 -11.91 -3.35 7.28
CA GLY A 325 -10.46 -3.46 7.20
C GLY A 325 -9.82 -2.42 6.28
N VAL A 326 -10.39 -2.22 5.10
CA VAL A 326 -9.91 -1.18 4.17
C VAL A 326 -10.13 0.21 4.73
N SER A 327 -11.34 0.48 5.25
CA SER A 327 -11.66 1.78 5.84
C SER A 327 -10.70 2.13 6.99
N ALA A 328 -10.44 1.17 7.88
CA ALA A 328 -9.47 1.33 8.96
C ALA A 328 -8.05 1.58 8.43
N GLY A 329 -7.60 0.81 7.43
CA GLY A 329 -6.28 0.96 6.82
C GLY A 329 -6.07 2.35 6.22
N VAL A 330 -7.06 2.84 5.47
CA VAL A 330 -7.05 4.19 4.88
C VAL A 330 -6.99 5.26 5.97
N LEU A 331 -7.90 5.19 6.96
CA LEU A 331 -7.96 6.16 8.05
C LEU A 331 -6.67 6.20 8.87
N ILE A 332 -6.11 5.03 9.19
CA ILE A 332 -4.84 4.94 9.92
C ILE A 332 -3.70 5.51 9.09
N SER A 333 -3.62 5.20 7.79
CA SER A 333 -2.57 5.75 6.90
C SER A 333 -2.62 7.28 6.85
N ILE A 334 -3.81 7.85 6.67
CA ILE A 334 -4.01 9.30 6.65
C ILE A 334 -3.69 9.89 8.03
N GLY A 335 -4.18 9.27 9.11
CA GLY A 335 -3.91 9.70 10.49
C GLY A 335 -2.42 9.72 10.82
N LEU A 336 -1.69 8.68 10.44
CA LEU A 336 -0.23 8.62 10.61
C LEU A 336 0.50 9.67 9.78
N TYR A 337 0.05 9.92 8.55
CA TYR A 337 0.59 10.98 7.72
C TYR A 337 0.38 12.36 8.37
N LEU A 338 -0.85 12.66 8.81
CA LEU A 338 -1.17 13.91 9.50
C LEU A 338 -0.38 14.07 10.81
N TYR A 339 -0.27 12.99 11.60
CA TYR A 339 0.51 13.01 12.83
C TYR A 339 2.01 13.28 12.57
N LYS A 340 2.61 12.60 11.58
CA LYS A 340 4.01 12.81 11.20
C LYS A 340 4.24 14.24 10.73
N THR A 341 3.32 14.77 9.95
CA THR A 341 3.39 16.10 9.37
C THR A 341 3.14 17.21 10.41
N SER A 342 2.28 16.96 11.41
CA SER A 342 2.05 17.91 12.50
C SER A 342 3.21 18.02 13.50
N ARG A 343 4.13 17.06 13.51
CA ARG A 343 5.32 17.06 14.37
C ARG A 343 6.59 16.89 13.53
N PRO A 344 6.98 17.92 12.77
CA PRO A 344 8.16 17.87 11.94
C PRO A 344 9.42 17.65 12.79
N HIS A 345 10.44 17.07 12.17
CA HIS A 345 11.74 17.00 12.81
C HIS A 345 12.33 18.40 12.90
N ILE A 346 12.53 18.87 14.13
CA ILE A 346 13.20 20.14 14.43
C ILE A 346 14.56 19.76 15.03
N ALA A 347 15.62 20.33 14.46
CA ALA A 347 16.98 20.08 14.90
C ALA A 347 17.65 21.39 15.33
N GLU A 348 18.22 21.40 16.52
CA GLU A 348 19.25 22.37 16.85
C GLU A 348 20.50 22.01 16.06
N VAL A 349 21.10 23.02 15.47
CA VAL A 349 22.27 22.83 14.60
C VAL A 349 23.45 23.69 15.11
N GLY A 350 24.65 23.13 15.03
CA GLY A 350 25.90 23.81 15.33
C GLY A 350 26.89 23.69 14.18
N LEU A 351 27.93 24.50 14.23
CA LEU A 351 28.97 24.56 13.22
C LEU A 351 29.90 23.34 13.33
N VAL A 352 30.08 22.63 12.22
CA VAL A 352 31.11 21.57 12.15
C VAL A 352 32.47 22.20 12.09
N PRO A 353 33.40 21.86 13.02
CA PRO A 353 34.74 22.46 13.08
C PRO A 353 35.46 22.39 11.74
N GLY A 354 36.09 23.50 11.35
CA GLY A 354 36.88 23.58 10.11
C GLY A 354 36.03 23.67 8.81
N THR A 355 34.70 23.80 8.90
CA THR A 355 33.80 23.91 7.76
C THR A 355 32.82 25.07 7.94
N GLU A 356 32.04 25.37 6.88
CA GLU A 356 30.91 26.29 6.95
C GLU A 356 29.55 25.56 7.15
N HIS A 357 29.60 24.24 7.44
CA HIS A 357 28.40 23.41 7.50
C HIS A 357 27.83 23.32 8.92
N PHE A 358 26.52 23.41 9.00
CA PHE A 358 25.76 23.21 10.22
C PHE A 358 25.12 21.82 10.25
N ARG A 359 25.26 21.12 11.38
CA ARG A 359 24.73 19.78 11.60
C ARG A 359 24.03 19.67 12.95
N ASN A 360 23.13 18.67 13.08
CA ASN A 360 22.39 18.39 14.30
C ASN A 360 23.34 18.08 15.46
N ILE A 361 23.21 18.83 16.57
CA ILE A 361 24.03 18.73 17.78
C ILE A 361 23.98 17.34 18.43
N LYS A 362 22.87 16.59 18.25
CA LYS A 362 22.68 15.24 18.81
C LYS A 362 23.35 14.14 17.98
N ARG A 363 23.79 14.46 16.76
CA ARG A 363 24.34 13.45 15.81
C ARG A 363 25.78 13.71 15.42
N HIS A 364 26.26 14.92 15.57
CA HIS A 364 27.57 15.34 15.14
C HIS A 364 28.28 16.13 16.26
N ARG A 365 29.58 16.08 16.26
CA ARG A 365 30.38 16.98 17.10
C ARG A 365 30.42 18.35 16.43
N VAL A 366 29.84 19.34 17.07
CA VAL A 366 29.66 20.69 16.52
C VAL A 366 29.99 21.74 17.59
N ILE A 367 30.23 22.97 17.15
CA ILE A 367 30.39 24.15 18.00
C ILE A 367 29.03 24.86 18.07
N THR A 368 28.56 25.15 19.28
CA THR A 368 27.32 25.90 19.57
C THR A 368 27.67 27.18 20.32
N SER A 369 26.73 28.09 20.41
CA SER A 369 26.81 29.34 21.18
C SER A 369 25.71 29.36 22.25
N ASP A 370 26.01 29.90 23.42
CA ASP A 370 24.98 30.12 24.46
C ASP A 370 24.10 31.34 24.16
N ARG A 371 24.58 32.25 23.29
CA ARG A 371 23.86 33.48 22.90
C ARG A 371 23.03 33.32 21.62
N VAL A 372 23.32 32.32 20.79
CA VAL A 372 22.70 32.13 19.48
C VAL A 372 22.14 30.72 19.36
N LEU A 373 20.83 30.59 19.31
CA LEU A 373 20.12 29.35 19.07
C LEU A 373 19.86 29.20 17.55
N SER A 374 20.45 28.18 16.94
CA SER A 374 20.22 27.86 15.52
C SER A 374 19.29 26.66 15.39
N ILE A 375 18.13 26.84 14.77
CA ILE A 375 17.08 25.82 14.63
C ILE A 375 16.84 25.56 13.15
N ARG A 376 16.84 24.30 12.74
CA ARG A 376 16.44 23.86 11.41
C ARG A 376 15.16 23.06 11.49
N VAL A 377 14.16 23.48 10.73
CA VAL A 377 12.90 22.74 10.56
C VAL A 377 13.01 21.94 9.25
N ASP A 378 12.89 20.61 9.34
CA ASP A 378 13.08 19.71 8.21
C ASP A 378 11.75 19.44 7.45
N GLU A 379 10.85 20.44 7.40
CA GLU A 379 9.53 20.37 6.74
C GLU A 379 9.06 21.78 6.33
N SER A 380 8.10 21.87 5.40
CA SER A 380 7.38 23.12 5.12
C SER A 380 6.52 23.53 6.32
N LEU A 381 6.27 24.83 6.49
CA LEU A 381 5.47 25.36 7.58
C LEU A 381 4.03 25.62 7.12
N TYR A 382 3.07 25.05 7.82
CA TYR A 382 1.65 25.21 7.54
C TYR A 382 0.82 24.99 8.82
N PHE A 383 -0.47 25.24 8.76
CA PHE A 383 -1.39 25.27 9.91
C PHE A 383 -1.21 24.05 10.85
N ALA A 384 -0.85 22.87 10.32
CA ALA A 384 -0.78 21.65 11.12
C ALA A 384 0.47 21.57 12.01
N ASN A 385 1.56 22.27 11.68
CA ASN A 385 2.84 22.18 12.40
C ASN A 385 3.40 23.51 12.91
N ALA A 386 2.80 24.62 12.55
CA ALA A 386 3.28 25.94 12.93
C ALA A 386 3.31 26.13 14.46
N ARG A 387 2.27 25.68 15.15
CA ARG A 387 2.21 25.73 16.63
C ARG A 387 3.29 24.86 17.29
N TYR A 388 3.61 23.71 16.70
CA TYR A 388 4.66 22.85 17.23
C TYR A 388 6.04 23.54 17.19
N LEU A 389 6.32 24.31 16.13
CA LEU A 389 7.52 25.15 16.05
C LEU A 389 7.50 26.26 17.10
N GLU A 390 6.36 26.92 17.28
CA GLU A 390 6.15 27.98 18.28
C GLU A 390 6.48 27.45 19.69
N ASP A 391 5.84 26.35 20.10
CA ASP A 391 6.05 25.72 21.40
C ASP A 391 7.52 25.32 21.59
N TYR A 392 8.15 24.72 20.56
CA TYR A 392 9.55 24.32 20.60
C TYR A 392 10.50 25.51 20.84
N ILE A 393 10.30 26.61 20.13
CA ILE A 393 11.14 27.81 20.29
C ILE A 393 10.98 28.38 21.71
N TYR A 394 9.77 28.45 22.23
CA TYR A 394 9.52 29.00 23.58
C TYR A 394 10.12 28.15 24.66
N ASP A 395 10.02 26.83 24.58
CA ASP A 395 10.63 25.92 25.54
C ASP A 395 12.17 26.13 25.56
N ARG A 396 12.80 26.26 24.39
CA ARG A 396 14.26 26.46 24.30
C ARG A 396 14.70 27.84 24.80
N VAL A 397 13.93 28.88 24.51
CA VAL A 397 14.23 30.23 25.05
C VAL A 397 14.10 30.27 26.58
N ALA A 398 13.11 29.59 27.14
CA ALA A 398 12.95 29.49 28.58
C ALA A 398 14.08 28.72 29.28
N GLU A 399 14.69 27.74 28.61
CA GLU A 399 15.81 26.94 29.11
C GLU A 399 17.16 27.63 28.97
N THR A 400 17.27 28.72 28.19
CA THR A 400 18.56 29.39 27.87
C THR A 400 18.45 30.88 28.23
N PRO A 401 18.76 31.26 29.48
CA PRO A 401 18.60 32.64 29.96
C PRO A 401 19.49 33.67 29.25
N ASP A 402 20.67 33.27 28.78
CA ASP A 402 21.64 34.16 28.12
C ASP A 402 21.40 34.29 26.59
N LEU A 403 20.28 33.75 26.08
CA LEU A 403 19.97 33.76 24.66
C LEU A 403 19.62 35.16 24.17
N GLU A 404 20.33 35.64 23.14
CA GLU A 404 20.10 36.95 22.52
C GLU A 404 19.49 36.82 21.11
N HIS A 405 19.79 35.71 20.41
CA HIS A 405 19.41 35.53 19.02
C HIS A 405 18.87 34.13 18.73
N VAL A 406 17.80 34.05 17.97
CA VAL A 406 17.27 32.81 17.37
C VAL A 406 17.45 32.89 15.84
N ILE A 407 18.11 31.91 15.23
CA ILE A 407 18.21 31.78 13.78
C ILE A 407 17.34 30.61 13.35
N LEU A 408 16.29 30.88 12.57
CA LEU A 408 15.51 29.87 11.89
C LEU A 408 16.11 29.57 10.53
N MET A 409 16.74 28.40 10.40
CA MET A 409 17.34 27.93 9.15
C MET A 409 16.25 27.34 8.26
N CYS A 410 15.96 28.03 7.15
CA CYS A 410 14.85 27.74 6.23
C CYS A 410 15.22 26.84 5.05
N SER A 411 16.40 26.18 5.10
CA SER A 411 16.90 25.34 3.99
C SER A 411 15.95 24.23 3.55
N ALA A 412 15.14 23.66 4.46
CA ALA A 412 14.17 22.65 4.16
C ALA A 412 12.72 23.15 4.06
N ILE A 413 12.48 24.43 4.36
CA ILE A 413 11.18 25.06 4.23
C ILE A 413 10.94 25.40 2.76
N ASN A 414 9.94 24.75 2.14
CA ASN A 414 9.58 24.98 0.75
C ASN A 414 8.33 25.86 0.59
N GLU A 415 7.54 25.93 1.65
CA GLU A 415 6.26 26.64 1.65
C GLU A 415 5.95 27.16 3.06
N ILE A 416 5.28 28.32 3.12
CA ILE A 416 4.69 28.88 4.36
C ILE A 416 3.26 29.27 4.00
N ASP A 417 2.26 28.72 4.69
CA ASP A 417 0.87 29.11 4.53
C ASP A 417 0.51 30.31 5.42
N SER A 418 -0.71 30.81 5.32
CA SER A 418 -1.15 31.98 6.09
C SER A 418 -1.14 31.77 7.60
N SER A 419 -1.49 30.57 8.05
CA SER A 419 -1.49 30.23 9.50
C SER A 419 -0.08 30.13 10.05
N ALA A 420 0.85 29.56 9.27
CA ALA A 420 2.25 29.49 9.64
C ALA A 420 2.92 30.87 9.63
N LEU A 421 2.51 31.77 8.73
CA LEU A 421 2.96 33.16 8.72
C LEU A 421 2.52 33.87 10.03
N GLU A 422 1.27 33.76 10.43
CA GLU A 422 0.75 34.31 11.69
C GLU A 422 1.50 33.76 12.91
N SER A 423 1.83 32.47 12.90
CA SER A 423 2.68 31.87 13.94
C SER A 423 4.10 32.45 13.96
N LEU A 424 4.72 32.71 12.78
CA LEU A 424 6.03 33.36 12.71
C LEU A 424 6.00 34.80 13.20
N GLU A 425 4.94 35.56 12.90
CA GLU A 425 4.71 36.89 13.44
C GLU A 425 4.59 36.86 14.97
N THR A 426 3.83 35.89 15.49
CA THR A 426 3.68 35.68 16.94
C THR A 426 5.01 35.28 17.59
N ILE A 427 5.79 34.40 16.99
CA ILE A 427 7.13 34.04 17.46
C ILE A 427 8.03 35.29 17.53
N ASN A 428 8.08 36.08 16.45
CA ASN A 428 8.88 37.29 16.39
C ASN A 428 8.51 38.31 17.50
N GLN A 429 7.22 38.56 17.70
CA GLN A 429 6.72 39.49 18.75
C GLN A 429 7.05 39.01 20.16
N ARG A 430 6.87 37.71 20.44
CA ARG A 430 7.17 37.14 21.77
C ARG A 430 8.65 37.10 22.06
N LEU A 431 9.48 36.77 21.08
CA LEU A 431 10.94 36.83 21.18
C LEU A 431 11.39 38.26 21.49
N ALA A 432 10.86 39.26 20.76
CA ALA A 432 11.13 40.66 21.03
C ALA A 432 10.77 41.08 22.45
N SER A 433 9.61 40.61 22.96
CA SER A 433 9.16 40.88 24.34
C SER A 433 10.10 40.24 25.39
N ALA A 434 10.79 39.17 25.04
CA ALA A 434 11.81 38.50 25.87
C ALA A 434 13.23 39.08 25.67
N GLY A 435 13.40 40.12 24.83
CA GLY A 435 14.70 40.69 24.52
C GLY A 435 15.51 39.85 23.52
N VAL A 436 14.92 38.86 22.86
CA VAL A 436 15.55 37.95 21.88
C VAL A 436 15.18 38.38 20.47
N THR A 437 16.14 38.35 19.54
CA THR A 437 15.96 38.75 18.16
C THR A 437 15.80 37.52 17.25
N LEU A 438 14.77 37.55 16.36
CA LEU A 438 14.54 36.49 15.38
C LEU A 438 15.26 36.80 14.06
N HIS A 439 16.04 35.87 13.57
CA HIS A 439 16.69 35.93 12.26
C HIS A 439 16.26 34.75 11.39
N LEU A 440 16.28 34.94 10.06
CA LEU A 440 16.08 33.86 9.09
C LEU A 440 17.37 33.62 8.31
N SER A 441 17.66 32.39 7.97
CA SER A 441 18.75 32.03 7.07
C SER A 441 18.29 31.07 5.98
N GLU A 442 18.96 31.09 4.83
CA GLU A 442 18.73 30.15 3.71
C GLU A 442 17.27 30.12 3.21
N VAL A 443 16.60 31.27 3.19
CA VAL A 443 15.21 31.40 2.73
C VAL A 443 15.16 31.20 1.23
N LYS A 444 14.38 30.21 0.77
CA LYS A 444 14.21 29.91 -0.65
C LYS A 444 13.40 30.99 -1.38
N GLY A 445 13.68 31.21 -2.67
CA GLY A 445 13.02 32.23 -3.49
C GLY A 445 11.50 32.20 -3.39
N PRO A 446 10.80 31.06 -3.60
CA PRO A 446 9.33 31.01 -3.50
C PRO A 446 8.79 31.36 -2.11
N VAL A 447 9.51 31.05 -1.04
CA VAL A 447 9.18 31.43 0.33
C VAL A 447 9.37 32.94 0.52
N MET A 448 10.50 33.46 0.06
CA MET A 448 10.79 34.89 0.10
C MET A 448 9.75 35.71 -0.65
N ASP A 449 9.32 35.25 -1.83
CA ASP A 449 8.29 35.93 -2.64
C ASP A 449 6.93 36.00 -1.91
N ARG A 450 6.61 35.01 -1.07
CA ARG A 450 5.41 35.02 -0.21
C ARG A 450 5.59 35.97 0.97
N LEU A 451 6.73 35.91 1.66
CA LEU A 451 7.01 36.80 2.79
C LEU A 451 6.99 38.28 2.37
N LYS A 452 7.47 38.61 1.17
CA LYS A 452 7.40 39.97 0.61
C LYS A 452 5.97 40.49 0.35
N ARG A 453 4.98 39.62 0.32
CA ARG A 453 3.57 39.99 0.17
C ARG A 453 2.87 40.27 1.52
N SER A 454 3.57 40.08 2.62
CA SER A 454 3.11 40.34 3.98
C SER A 454 3.92 41.47 4.61
N HIS A 455 3.53 41.93 5.77
CA HIS A 455 4.27 42.90 6.59
C HIS A 455 5.36 42.25 7.45
N PHE A 456 5.45 40.92 7.44
CA PHE A 456 6.38 40.17 8.30
C PHE A 456 7.84 40.63 8.15
N LEU A 457 8.27 40.96 6.96
CA LEU A 457 9.65 41.40 6.70
C LEU A 457 9.94 42.80 7.28
N ASP A 458 8.92 43.66 7.32
CA ASP A 458 9.02 45.01 7.88
C ASP A 458 9.06 44.95 9.41
N ASP A 459 8.34 43.98 10.01
CA ASP A 459 8.21 43.78 11.45
C ASP A 459 9.28 42.83 12.02
N LEU A 460 10.08 42.19 11.19
CA LEU A 460 11.11 41.23 11.61
C LEU A 460 12.17 41.94 12.46
N THR A 461 12.34 41.50 13.72
CA THR A 461 13.27 42.12 14.65
C THR A 461 14.74 41.96 14.27
N GLY A 462 15.05 40.90 13.54
CA GLY A 462 16.38 40.59 13.09
C GLY A 462 16.60 40.83 11.60
N ARG A 463 17.39 39.97 10.97
CA ARG A 463 17.80 40.08 9.56
C ARG A 463 17.68 38.74 8.84
N ILE A 464 17.64 38.78 7.51
CA ILE A 464 17.67 37.61 6.65
C ILE A 464 19.09 37.45 6.11
N PHE A 465 19.63 36.24 6.25
CA PHE A 465 20.98 35.88 5.79
C PHE A 465 20.91 34.87 4.65
N LEU A 466 21.84 34.99 3.70
CA LEU A 466 21.92 34.04 2.57
C LEU A 466 22.37 32.65 3.01
N SER A 467 23.23 32.56 4.03
CA SER A 467 23.70 31.28 4.57
C SER A 467 23.60 31.25 6.09
N GLN A 468 23.49 30.07 6.65
CA GLN A 468 23.52 29.85 8.10
C GLN A 468 24.86 30.27 8.70
N PHE A 469 25.96 30.02 7.98
CA PHE A 469 27.30 30.43 8.41
C PHE A 469 27.45 31.95 8.50
N ALA A 470 26.95 32.68 7.48
CA ALA A 470 26.96 34.14 7.52
C ALA A 470 26.14 34.69 8.70
N ALA A 471 24.99 34.07 9.01
CA ALA A 471 24.16 34.44 10.13
C ALA A 471 24.89 34.24 11.48
N ALA A 472 25.39 33.05 11.71
CA ALA A 472 26.09 32.70 12.95
C ALA A 472 27.36 33.54 13.18
N SER A 473 28.17 33.73 12.12
CA SER A 473 29.38 34.55 12.19
C SER A 473 29.13 36.04 12.45
N ALA A 474 27.97 36.56 11.95
CA ALA A 474 27.60 37.96 12.16
C ALA A 474 27.05 38.23 13.58
N LEU A 475 26.43 37.22 14.20
CA LEU A 475 25.80 37.34 15.53
C LEU A 475 26.71 36.89 16.68
N ASP A 476 27.64 35.98 16.39
CA ASP A 476 28.64 35.51 17.33
C ASP A 476 29.99 35.29 16.60
N GLY A 477 30.87 36.31 16.70
CA GLY A 477 32.19 36.30 16.07
C GLY A 477 33.13 35.20 16.57
N ASP A 478 32.91 34.70 17.79
CA ASP A 478 33.73 33.65 18.38
C ASP A 478 33.50 32.28 17.70
N LEU A 479 32.29 32.05 17.12
CA LEU A 479 32.00 30.86 16.32
C LEU A 479 32.88 30.79 15.07
N SER A 480 33.16 31.93 14.41
CA SER A 480 33.99 31.98 13.21
C SER A 480 35.49 31.94 13.52
N GLY A 481 35.92 32.53 14.64
CA GLY A 481 37.32 32.49 15.10
C GLY A 481 37.80 31.08 15.49
N ASN A 482 36.95 30.33 16.17
CA ASN A 482 37.20 28.93 16.51
C ASN A 482 37.17 27.96 15.30
N ALA A 483 36.49 28.33 14.20
CA ALA A 483 36.51 27.57 12.95
C ALA A 483 37.86 27.67 12.22
N ALA A 484 38.53 28.80 12.32
CA ALA A 484 39.80 29.03 11.66
C ALA A 484 41.00 28.35 12.37
N THR A 485 40.95 28.22 13.71
CA THR A 485 42.07 27.70 14.53
C THR A 485 42.12 26.17 14.61
N ARG A 486 41.07 25.43 14.20
CA ARG A 486 40.98 23.96 14.27
C ARG A 486 41.00 23.23 12.90
N LYS A 487 41.49 23.91 11.84
CA LYS A 487 41.69 23.25 10.53
C LYS A 487 42.67 22.06 10.59
N ASP A 488 43.57 22.05 11.55
CA ASP A 488 44.62 21.02 11.66
C ASP A 488 44.17 19.74 12.40
N ASP A 489 43.09 19.78 13.20
CA ASP A 489 42.58 18.59 13.94
C ASP A 489 41.51 17.81 13.21
N ALA A 490 40.82 18.38 12.19
CA ALA A 490 39.69 17.73 11.54
C ALA A 490 40.10 16.71 10.46
N ALA A 491 41.37 16.70 10.04
CA ALA A 491 41.86 15.74 9.04
C ALA A 491 42.15 14.33 9.59
N LEU A 492 42.04 14.12 10.90
CA LEU A 492 42.41 12.86 11.54
C LEU A 492 41.22 11.97 12.00
N ASP A 493 39.98 12.43 11.91
CA ASP A 493 38.85 11.72 12.56
C ASP A 493 37.70 11.27 11.66
N ASP A 494 37.89 11.30 10.34
CA ASP A 494 36.88 10.75 9.40
C ASP A 494 36.84 9.21 9.40
N SER A 495 37.85 8.56 10.05
CA SER A 495 37.89 7.11 10.21
C SER A 495 37.10 6.59 11.43
N ALA A 496 36.73 7.45 12.38
CA ALA A 496 36.07 7.06 13.63
C ALA A 496 34.51 7.09 13.57
N VAL A 497 33.91 7.59 12.50
CA VAL A 497 32.46 7.70 12.37
C VAL A 497 31.81 6.38 11.95
N HIS A 498 32.56 5.39 11.47
CA HIS A 498 32.03 4.09 11.01
C HIS A 498 32.04 2.97 12.06
N GLU A 499 32.55 3.21 13.29
CA GLU A 499 32.58 2.18 14.34
C GLU A 499 31.82 2.58 15.61
N ARG A 500 30.51 2.72 15.53
CA ARG A 500 29.60 2.50 16.68
C ARG A 500 28.34 1.85 16.19
N GLU A 501 28.40 0.54 15.92
CA GLU A 501 27.22 -0.33 16.05
C GLU A 501 26.83 -0.40 17.54
N PRO A 502 25.52 -0.39 17.86
CA PRO A 502 25.08 -0.64 19.22
C PRO A 502 25.44 -2.10 19.56
N THR A 503 26.30 -2.30 20.53
CA THR A 503 26.56 -3.59 21.16
C THR A 503 25.26 -4.13 21.72
N ASP A 504 24.69 -5.12 21.06
CA ASP A 504 23.63 -5.97 21.58
C ASP A 504 24.29 -6.99 22.53
N ASP A 505 24.10 -6.75 23.81
CA ASP A 505 24.54 -7.63 24.91
C ASP A 505 23.59 -8.86 24.92
N ARG A 506 24.01 -9.93 24.22
CA ARG A 506 23.53 -11.30 24.46
C ARG A 506 24.69 -12.27 24.32
N SER A 507 25.28 -12.56 25.44
CA SER A 507 26.12 -13.72 25.70
C SER A 507 25.33 -15.03 25.51
N ASP A 508 26.07 -16.06 25.07
CA ASP A 508 25.87 -17.51 25.14
C ASP A 508 25.04 -18.20 24.02
N THR A 509 25.80 -18.79 23.09
CA THR A 509 25.73 -20.24 22.83
C THR A 509 26.84 -20.69 21.85
N PRO A 510 27.29 -21.96 21.90
CA PRO A 510 28.62 -22.37 21.49
C PRO A 510 28.76 -22.90 20.05
N ASP A 511 30.00 -22.83 19.58
CA ASP A 511 30.67 -23.58 18.53
C ASP A 511 29.87 -24.51 17.59
N THR A 512 29.95 -24.23 16.30
CA THR A 512 29.94 -25.25 15.26
C THR A 512 30.86 -24.87 14.07
N PRO A 513 31.57 -25.84 13.45
CA PRO A 513 32.87 -25.63 12.81
C PRO A 513 32.81 -25.11 11.37
N GLN A 514 33.87 -24.41 11.02
CA GLN A 514 34.21 -23.87 9.70
C GLN A 514 34.29 -24.97 8.63
N ARG A 515 33.69 -24.70 7.44
CA ARG A 515 34.03 -25.40 6.20
C ARG A 515 34.91 -24.51 5.31
N PRO A 516 35.87 -25.11 4.57
CA PRO A 516 36.91 -24.38 3.88
C PRO A 516 36.46 -23.83 2.52
N SER A 517 37.06 -22.70 2.15
CA SER A 517 37.02 -22.04 0.86
C SER A 517 37.54 -22.95 -0.29
N SER A 518 36.87 -22.99 -1.43
CA SER A 518 37.48 -23.39 -2.70
C SER A 518 37.32 -22.25 -3.71
N LYS A 519 38.47 -21.90 -4.24
CA LYS A 519 38.79 -20.92 -5.27
C LYS A 519 38.23 -21.31 -6.64
N ASP A 520 38.00 -20.26 -7.43
CA ASP A 520 37.82 -20.14 -8.89
C ASP A 520 38.66 -21.12 -9.77
N PRO A 521 38.55 -21.11 -11.10
CA PRO A 521 37.78 -20.31 -12.07
C PRO A 521 37.26 -21.12 -13.30
N VAL A 522 36.36 -20.60 -14.09
CA VAL A 522 36.37 -20.27 -15.55
C VAL A 522 34.96 -19.77 -15.93
#